data_6f7630dcdde31b8280131baad3c81520
#
_entry.id   6f7630dcdde31b8280131baad3c81520
#
_cell.length_a   1.000
_cell.length_b   1.000
_cell.length_c   1.000
_cell.angle_alpha   90.00
_cell.angle_beta   90.00
_cell.angle_gamma   90.00
#
_symmetry.space_group_name_H-M   'P 1'
#
loop_
_entity.id
_entity.type
_entity.pdbx_description
1 polymer ?
#
loop_
_entity_poly.entity_id
_entity_poly.type
_entity_poly.pdbx_seq_one_letter_code
_entity_poly.pdbx_strand_id
1 'polypeptide(L)'
;MNLSLEEGTKIKGALTASLTAFKKDLSLDIIRTIDHGKWLLGQEIDGVVFFGTTGEGNSLTVKEKKLFIDNLIEKNFPLEKTMIGTGSCSIFDAVELSDHALKSGIKDSLVLPPFYYKNPSDEGLYAYFSEIIQRLGNKDLRIQIYHFPAVSQIPISHNLIERLLKNYPNTIAGIKDSGGDVSNMLSMCKNFDNFDVYAGSETFFLPVLEAGGAGTITATGNITAKNCSLVYKAFRSKNPNVKALQDNLTGQREMLQKACGSVGFSCGLKEILSSLNNDDAWRICR
;
A
#
# COMPACT_ATOMS: atom_id res chain seq x y z
N MET A 1 -18.48 -3.79 19.65
CA MET A 1 -17.50 -3.14 20.52
C MET A 1 -16.54 -2.41 19.59
N ASN A 2 -16.77 -1.10 19.36
CA ASN A 2 -15.89 -0.27 18.55
C ASN A 2 -14.60 -0.06 19.33
N LEU A 3 -13.54 -0.79 18.99
CA LEU A 3 -12.18 -0.43 19.40
C LEU A 3 -11.82 0.83 18.61
N SER A 4 -12.00 2.01 19.24
CA SER A 4 -11.36 3.23 18.74
C SER A 4 -9.87 2.95 18.67
N LEU A 5 -9.27 3.13 17.48
CA LEU A 5 -7.82 3.10 17.33
C LEU A 5 -7.27 4.19 18.26
N GLU A 6 -6.40 3.82 19.21
CA GLU A 6 -5.67 4.81 20.00
C GLU A 6 -4.88 5.72 19.06
N GLU A 7 -4.87 7.02 19.32
CA GLU A 7 -4.07 7.98 18.54
C GLU A 7 -2.63 7.51 18.47
N GLY A 8 -2.15 7.16 17.27
CA GLY A 8 -0.79 6.66 17.05
C GLY A 8 -0.66 5.21 16.62
N THR A 9 -1.76 4.43 16.60
CA THR A 9 -1.71 3.02 16.20
C THR A 9 -1.40 2.86 14.71
N LYS A 10 -0.45 1.99 14.37
CA LYS A 10 -0.15 1.62 12.98
C LYS A 10 -1.33 0.87 12.33
N ILE A 11 -1.58 1.08 11.04
CA ILE A 11 -2.67 0.41 10.32
C ILE A 11 -2.27 -1.05 10.06
N LYS A 12 -2.95 -2.01 10.67
CA LYS A 12 -2.70 -3.45 10.47
C LYS A 12 -3.93 -4.14 9.92
N GLY A 13 -3.72 -5.21 9.15
CA GLY A 13 -4.80 -6.05 8.64
C GLY A 13 -4.87 -6.11 7.11
N ALA A 14 -6.08 -6.07 6.59
CA ALA A 14 -6.35 -6.09 5.15
C ALA A 14 -6.37 -4.66 4.60
N LEU A 15 -5.35 -4.27 3.83
CA LEU A 15 -5.30 -2.99 3.15
C LEU A 15 -5.40 -3.20 1.63
N THR A 16 -6.08 -2.29 0.95
CA THR A 16 -6.17 -2.29 -0.51
C THR A 16 -5.36 -1.16 -1.12
N ALA A 17 -4.49 -1.50 -2.08
CA ALA A 17 -3.87 -0.54 -2.97
C ALA A 17 -4.94 -0.06 -3.97
N SER A 18 -5.58 1.07 -3.67
CA SER A 18 -6.71 1.59 -4.43
C SER A 18 -6.35 1.89 -5.88
N LEU A 19 -7.28 1.58 -6.78
CA LEU A 19 -7.27 2.11 -8.14
C LEU A 19 -7.50 3.62 -8.13
N THR A 20 -6.97 4.30 -9.15
CA THR A 20 -7.18 5.72 -9.40
C THR A 20 -8.02 5.90 -10.64
N ALA A 21 -9.14 6.60 -10.56
CA ALA A 21 -9.97 6.91 -11.70
C ALA A 21 -9.46 8.16 -12.44
N PHE A 22 -9.59 8.15 -13.76
CA PHE A 22 -9.28 9.30 -14.63
C PHE A 22 -10.50 9.70 -15.46
N LYS A 23 -10.58 10.98 -15.82
CA LYS A 23 -11.56 11.48 -16.76
C LYS A 23 -11.10 11.27 -18.20
N LYS A 24 -11.99 11.52 -19.19
CA LYS A 24 -11.67 11.37 -20.61
C LYS A 24 -10.53 12.26 -21.09
N ASP A 25 -10.30 13.41 -20.44
CA ASP A 25 -9.18 14.30 -20.69
C ASP A 25 -7.89 13.89 -19.96
N LEU A 26 -7.89 12.71 -19.35
CA LEU A 26 -6.83 12.15 -18.53
C LEU A 26 -6.59 12.88 -17.19
N SER A 27 -7.37 13.88 -16.82
CA SER A 27 -7.28 14.47 -15.48
C SER A 27 -7.74 13.48 -14.40
N LEU A 28 -7.21 13.64 -13.19
CA LEU A 28 -7.59 12.82 -12.03
C LEU A 28 -9.08 13.01 -11.71
N ASP A 29 -9.85 11.91 -11.69
CA ASP A 29 -11.22 11.93 -11.17
C ASP A 29 -11.19 11.73 -9.65
N ILE A 30 -11.00 12.85 -8.95
CA ILE A 30 -10.83 12.90 -7.50
C ILE A 30 -12.05 12.28 -6.80
N ILE A 31 -13.25 12.68 -7.20
CA ILE A 31 -14.48 12.26 -6.52
C ILE A 31 -14.68 10.75 -6.66
N ARG A 32 -14.58 10.22 -7.88
CA ARG A 32 -14.72 8.79 -8.14
C ARG A 32 -13.67 7.97 -7.38
N THR A 33 -12.42 8.46 -7.30
CA THR A 33 -11.35 7.78 -6.57
C THR A 33 -11.63 7.76 -5.06
N ILE A 34 -12.12 8.87 -4.49
CA ILE A 34 -12.51 8.94 -3.07
C ILE A 34 -13.70 8.02 -2.78
N ASP A 35 -14.73 8.05 -3.63
CA ASP A 35 -15.93 7.21 -3.45
C ASP A 35 -15.57 5.72 -3.52
N HIS A 36 -14.65 5.34 -4.41
CA HIS A 36 -14.11 3.98 -4.43
C HIS A 36 -13.38 3.63 -3.12
N GLY A 37 -12.56 4.53 -2.60
CA GLY A 37 -11.92 4.36 -1.30
C GLY A 37 -12.93 4.17 -0.15
N LYS A 38 -14.03 4.95 -0.16
CA LYS A 38 -15.12 4.80 0.81
C LYS A 38 -15.83 3.45 0.66
N TRP A 39 -16.08 3.02 -0.58
CA TRP A 39 -16.66 1.71 -0.86
C TRP A 39 -15.75 0.58 -0.33
N LEU A 40 -14.44 0.68 -0.54
CA LEU A 40 -13.46 -0.28 -0.02
C LEU A 40 -13.53 -0.38 1.51
N LEU A 41 -13.54 0.75 2.22
CA LEU A 41 -13.69 0.76 3.68
C LEU A 41 -15.05 0.21 4.13
N GLY A 42 -16.11 0.41 3.33
CA GLY A 42 -17.43 -0.20 3.52
C GLY A 42 -17.42 -1.72 3.43
N GLN A 43 -16.42 -2.32 2.77
CA GLN A 43 -16.17 -3.77 2.78
C GLN A 43 -15.46 -4.26 4.06
N GLU A 44 -15.30 -3.37 5.04
CA GLU A 44 -14.71 -3.65 6.36
C GLU A 44 -13.22 -4.02 6.32
N ILE A 45 -12.48 -3.53 5.30
CA ILE A 45 -11.00 -3.55 5.32
C ILE A 45 -10.45 -2.52 6.29
N ASP A 46 -9.20 -2.71 6.70
CA ASP A 46 -8.57 -1.92 7.74
C ASP A 46 -7.95 -0.62 7.22
N GLY A 47 -7.61 -0.55 5.93
CA GLY A 47 -7.04 0.67 5.36
C GLY A 47 -6.99 0.70 3.83
N VAL A 48 -6.80 1.90 3.31
CA VAL A 48 -6.68 2.19 1.88
C VAL A 48 -5.34 2.84 1.59
N VAL A 49 -4.64 2.33 0.57
CA VAL A 49 -3.36 2.88 0.11
C VAL A 49 -3.58 3.54 -1.25
N PHE A 50 -3.50 4.86 -1.31
CA PHE A 50 -3.59 5.61 -2.56
C PHE A 50 -2.22 5.81 -3.21
N PHE A 51 -2.20 5.91 -4.52
CA PHE A 51 -1.01 6.23 -5.33
C PHE A 51 0.17 5.26 -5.23
N GLY A 52 -0.13 3.99 -4.91
CA GLY A 52 0.80 2.89 -5.18
C GLY A 52 0.83 2.55 -6.67
N THR A 53 1.52 1.46 -7.05
CA THR A 53 1.60 0.98 -8.43
C THR A 53 0.22 0.69 -9.03
N THR A 54 -0.66 0.03 -8.28
CA THR A 54 -2.04 -0.27 -8.70
C THR A 54 -2.84 0.99 -9.00
N GLY A 55 -2.63 2.05 -8.21
CA GLY A 55 -3.26 3.36 -8.38
C GLY A 55 -2.53 4.26 -9.37
N GLU A 56 -1.65 3.71 -10.21
CA GLU A 56 -0.90 4.47 -11.23
C GLU A 56 -0.18 5.72 -10.66
N GLY A 57 0.30 5.61 -9.40
CA GLY A 57 0.86 6.74 -8.67
C GLY A 57 2.04 7.44 -9.36
N ASN A 58 2.81 6.72 -10.19
CA ASN A 58 3.92 7.29 -10.94
C ASN A 58 3.49 8.07 -12.21
N SER A 59 2.21 7.99 -12.59
CA SER A 59 1.62 8.78 -13.68
C SER A 59 1.01 10.09 -13.21
N LEU A 60 1.04 10.35 -11.88
CA LEU A 60 0.47 11.54 -11.26
C LEU A 60 1.57 12.51 -10.82
N THR A 61 1.32 13.79 -11.05
CA THR A 61 2.20 14.85 -10.53
C THR A 61 2.01 15.01 -9.01
N VAL A 62 3.01 15.58 -8.33
CA VAL A 62 2.92 15.94 -6.90
C VAL A 62 1.73 16.86 -6.66
N LYS A 63 1.49 17.82 -7.56
CA LYS A 63 0.35 18.75 -7.47
C LYS A 63 -1.01 18.03 -7.48
N GLU A 64 -1.21 17.05 -8.36
CA GLU A 64 -2.45 16.27 -8.41
C GLU A 64 -2.65 15.46 -7.13
N LYS A 65 -1.59 14.83 -6.63
CA LYS A 65 -1.63 14.06 -5.38
C LYS A 65 -1.94 14.94 -4.17
N LYS A 66 -1.35 16.13 -4.07
CA LYS A 66 -1.64 17.10 -3.00
C LYS A 66 -3.10 17.54 -3.05
N LEU A 67 -3.60 17.92 -4.24
CA LEU A 67 -5.00 18.29 -4.42
C LEU A 67 -5.96 17.15 -4.02
N PHE A 68 -5.60 15.90 -4.31
CA PHE A 68 -6.38 14.74 -3.87
C PHE A 68 -6.40 14.62 -2.35
N ILE A 69 -5.25 14.79 -1.67
CA ILE A 69 -5.15 14.74 -0.21
C ILE A 69 -6.02 15.84 0.43
N ASP A 70 -6.00 17.06 -0.12
CA ASP A 70 -6.87 18.16 0.35
C ASP A 70 -8.35 17.78 0.24
N ASN A 71 -8.74 17.12 -0.86
CA ASN A 71 -10.10 16.63 -1.05
C ASN A 71 -10.47 15.46 -0.12
N LEU A 72 -9.51 14.62 0.32
CA LEU A 72 -9.79 13.61 1.37
C LEU A 72 -10.29 14.30 2.66
N ILE A 73 -9.65 15.40 3.06
CA ILE A 73 -10.06 16.20 4.22
C ILE A 73 -11.46 16.79 4.01
N GLU A 74 -11.67 17.47 2.90
CA GLU A 74 -12.97 18.10 2.56
C GLU A 74 -14.14 17.10 2.53
N LYS A 75 -13.87 15.86 2.10
CA LYS A 75 -14.84 14.77 2.03
C LYS A 75 -14.94 13.92 3.30
N ASN A 76 -14.29 14.34 4.38
CA ASN A 76 -14.24 13.63 5.65
C ASN A 76 -13.86 12.14 5.47
N PHE A 77 -12.81 11.87 4.68
CA PHE A 77 -12.28 10.53 4.53
C PHE A 77 -11.50 10.13 5.80
N PRO A 78 -11.56 8.87 6.28
CA PRO A 78 -10.83 8.43 7.47
C PRO A 78 -9.31 8.45 7.23
N LEU A 79 -8.64 9.54 7.64
CA LEU A 79 -7.21 9.75 7.39
C LEU A 79 -6.33 8.77 8.18
N GLU A 80 -6.79 8.33 9.35
CA GLU A 80 -6.14 7.32 10.19
C GLU A 80 -6.14 5.91 9.56
N LYS A 81 -6.96 5.69 8.54
CA LYS A 81 -7.02 4.45 7.71
C LYS A 81 -6.38 4.64 6.34
N THR A 82 -5.63 5.71 6.17
CA THR A 82 -5.08 6.10 4.87
C THR A 82 -3.56 6.02 4.86
N MET A 83 -3.00 5.45 3.80
CA MET A 83 -1.58 5.47 3.47
C MET A 83 -1.41 6.08 2.08
N ILE A 84 -0.39 6.91 1.89
CA ILE A 84 -0.10 7.56 0.60
C ILE A 84 1.20 7.03 0.01
N GLY A 85 1.17 6.66 -1.28
CA GLY A 85 2.37 6.38 -2.06
C GLY A 85 3.12 7.66 -2.38
N THR A 86 4.17 7.94 -1.61
CA THR A 86 4.98 9.17 -1.73
C THR A 86 6.34 8.95 -2.36
N GLY A 87 6.73 7.69 -2.62
CA GLY A 87 8.01 7.37 -3.25
C GLY A 87 8.15 7.99 -4.65
N SER A 88 9.30 8.62 -4.90
CA SER A 88 9.66 9.26 -6.16
C SER A 88 11.14 9.06 -6.44
N CYS A 89 11.56 9.15 -7.71
CA CYS A 89 12.99 9.25 -8.06
C CYS A 89 13.58 10.60 -7.63
N SER A 90 12.76 11.63 -7.50
CA SER A 90 13.14 12.93 -6.95
C SER A 90 12.94 12.90 -5.42
N ILE A 91 14.04 13.10 -4.68
CA ILE A 91 13.98 13.22 -3.20
C ILE A 91 13.07 14.39 -2.80
N PHE A 92 13.16 15.52 -3.49
CA PHE A 92 12.35 16.70 -3.18
C PHE A 92 10.87 16.47 -3.37
N ASP A 93 10.46 15.74 -4.42
CA ASP A 93 9.06 15.36 -4.63
C ASP A 93 8.57 14.41 -3.54
N ALA A 94 9.40 13.43 -3.15
CA ALA A 94 9.07 12.52 -2.06
C ALA A 94 8.90 13.25 -0.73
N VAL A 95 9.78 14.21 -0.44
CA VAL A 95 9.72 15.07 0.76
C VAL A 95 8.48 15.96 0.70
N GLU A 96 8.25 16.66 -0.40
CA GLU A 96 7.11 17.59 -0.55
C GLU A 96 5.77 16.87 -0.35
N LEU A 97 5.61 15.70 -0.97
CA LEU A 97 4.36 14.94 -0.86
C LEU A 97 4.17 14.33 0.53
N SER A 98 5.25 13.81 1.14
CA SER A 98 5.19 13.26 2.49
C SER A 98 4.91 14.35 3.54
N ASP A 99 5.50 15.53 3.39
CA ASP A 99 5.23 16.69 4.25
C ASP A 99 3.75 17.11 4.17
N HIS A 100 3.23 17.19 2.93
CA HIS A 100 1.82 17.54 2.72
C HIS A 100 0.88 16.51 3.35
N ALA A 101 1.15 15.21 3.17
CA ALA A 101 0.36 14.15 3.78
C ALA A 101 0.39 14.22 5.32
N LEU A 102 1.56 14.42 5.92
CA LEU A 102 1.72 14.59 7.37
C LEU A 102 0.95 15.80 7.91
N LYS A 103 1.08 16.96 7.28
CA LYS A 103 0.34 18.18 7.66
C LYS A 103 -1.18 18.01 7.54
N SER A 104 -1.61 17.12 6.67
CA SER A 104 -3.02 16.72 6.50
C SER A 104 -3.51 15.69 7.52
N GLY A 105 -2.63 15.14 8.36
CA GLY A 105 -2.97 14.13 9.37
C GLY A 105 -2.73 12.68 8.92
N ILE A 106 -2.21 12.44 7.70
CA ILE A 106 -1.88 11.10 7.21
C ILE A 106 -0.42 10.79 7.59
N LYS A 107 -0.23 9.85 8.51
CA LYS A 107 1.09 9.54 9.07
C LYS A 107 1.86 8.48 8.26
N ASP A 108 1.16 7.62 7.52
CA ASP A 108 1.75 6.48 6.81
C ASP A 108 2.07 6.80 5.35
N SER A 109 3.34 6.73 5.01
CA SER A 109 3.88 6.92 3.66
C SER A 109 4.43 5.62 3.10
N LEU A 110 3.93 5.16 1.95
CA LEU A 110 4.49 4.03 1.22
C LEU A 110 5.56 4.54 0.25
N VAL A 111 6.83 4.24 0.54
CA VAL A 111 7.96 4.81 -0.18
C VAL A 111 8.65 3.77 -1.04
N LEU A 112 8.46 3.87 -2.37
CA LEU A 112 9.20 3.11 -3.36
C LEU A 112 10.63 3.69 -3.46
N PRO A 113 11.69 2.86 -3.56
CA PRO A 113 13.04 3.35 -3.82
C PRO A 113 13.12 4.09 -5.17
N PRO A 114 14.17 4.90 -5.42
CA PRO A 114 14.32 5.65 -6.67
C PRO A 114 14.59 4.72 -7.85
N PHE A 115 13.53 4.25 -8.48
CA PHE A 115 13.47 3.11 -9.39
C PHE A 115 14.02 3.38 -10.80
N TYR A 116 14.29 4.62 -11.19
CA TYR A 116 14.75 4.92 -12.55
C TYR A 116 16.22 4.49 -12.75
N TYR A 117 17.12 4.83 -11.83
CA TYR A 117 18.51 4.41 -11.85
C TYR A 117 18.66 3.03 -11.22
N LYS A 118 19.11 2.06 -12.02
CA LYS A 118 19.17 0.66 -11.59
C LYS A 118 20.45 0.34 -10.81
N ASN A 119 20.37 -0.72 -9.99
CA ASN A 119 21.48 -1.22 -9.19
C ASN A 119 22.10 -0.18 -8.22
N PRO A 120 21.33 0.63 -7.51
CA PRO A 120 21.90 1.44 -6.45
C PRO A 120 22.49 0.54 -5.36
N SER A 121 23.55 1.00 -4.71
CA SER A 121 24.10 0.32 -3.54
C SER A 121 23.17 0.48 -2.32
N ASP A 122 23.32 -0.38 -1.32
CA ASP A 122 22.64 -0.22 -0.03
C ASP A 122 22.97 1.14 0.63
N GLU A 123 24.21 1.64 0.43
CA GLU A 123 24.60 2.98 0.88
C GLU A 123 23.79 4.08 0.21
N GLY A 124 23.61 3.99 -1.11
CA GLY A 124 22.79 4.94 -1.86
C GLY A 124 21.32 4.90 -1.45
N LEU A 125 20.76 3.71 -1.23
CA LEU A 125 19.39 3.54 -0.73
C LEU A 125 19.25 4.06 0.71
N TYR A 126 20.21 3.77 1.57
CA TYR A 126 20.24 4.31 2.92
C TYR A 126 20.25 5.85 2.90
N ALA A 127 21.11 6.44 2.08
CA ALA A 127 21.17 7.90 1.93
C ALA A 127 19.83 8.49 1.43
N TYR A 128 19.16 7.82 0.47
CA TYR A 128 17.85 8.24 -0.05
C TYR A 128 16.78 8.28 1.06
N PHE A 129 16.61 7.20 1.82
CA PHE A 129 15.63 7.16 2.91
C PHE A 129 15.99 8.12 4.04
N SER A 130 17.28 8.19 4.40
CA SER A 130 17.78 9.10 5.45
C SER A 130 17.51 10.56 5.10
N GLU A 131 17.76 10.96 3.84
CA GLU A 131 17.54 12.33 3.39
C GLU A 131 16.07 12.73 3.47
N ILE A 132 15.15 11.84 3.07
CA ILE A 132 13.70 12.07 3.22
C ILE A 132 13.36 12.28 4.69
N ILE A 133 13.80 11.39 5.58
CA ILE A 133 13.48 11.44 7.00
C ILE A 133 14.01 12.71 7.65
N GLN A 134 15.28 13.04 7.38
CA GLN A 134 15.94 14.20 8.01
C GLN A 134 15.36 15.53 7.54
N ARG A 135 14.99 15.64 6.24
CA ARG A 135 14.34 16.85 5.72
C ARG A 135 12.95 17.07 6.30
N LEU A 136 12.21 16.00 6.55
CA LEU A 136 10.89 16.08 7.15
C LEU A 136 10.98 16.39 8.65
N GLY A 137 11.93 15.81 9.38
CA GLY A 137 12.15 16.07 10.80
C GLY A 137 10.93 15.83 11.69
N ASN A 138 9.93 15.08 11.21
CA ASN A 138 8.65 14.91 11.86
C ASN A 138 8.57 13.55 12.57
N LYS A 139 8.25 13.58 13.89
CA LYS A 139 8.20 12.38 14.73
C LYS A 139 7.00 11.46 14.42
N ASP A 140 5.97 12.00 13.78
CA ASP A 140 4.76 11.26 13.42
C ASP A 140 4.88 10.52 12.08
N LEU A 141 5.93 10.78 11.31
CA LEU A 141 6.19 10.11 10.04
C LEU A 141 6.40 8.61 10.24
N ARG A 142 5.64 7.81 9.52
CA ARG A 142 5.80 6.36 9.41
C ARG A 142 6.04 5.96 7.96
N ILE A 143 7.25 5.48 7.65
CA ILE A 143 7.61 4.98 6.33
C ILE A 143 7.40 3.48 6.28
N GLN A 144 6.56 3.06 5.35
CA GLN A 144 6.48 1.69 4.86
C GLN A 144 7.36 1.60 3.61
N ILE A 145 8.47 0.92 3.70
CA ILE A 145 9.36 0.69 2.53
C ILE A 145 8.59 -0.16 1.52
N TYR A 146 8.70 0.17 0.23
CA TYR A 146 8.04 -0.61 -0.79
C TYR A 146 9.06 -1.45 -1.59
N HIS A 147 9.10 -2.74 -1.28
CA HIS A 147 9.91 -3.74 -1.97
C HIS A 147 9.12 -4.35 -3.12
N PHE A 148 9.47 -3.96 -4.36
CA PHE A 148 8.84 -4.50 -5.57
C PHE A 148 9.87 -4.69 -6.70
N PRO A 149 10.84 -5.62 -6.54
CA PRO A 149 11.97 -5.77 -7.46
C PRO A 149 11.56 -6.16 -8.89
N ALA A 150 10.43 -6.84 -9.07
CA ALA A 150 9.93 -7.17 -10.41
C ALA A 150 9.61 -5.93 -11.27
N VAL A 151 9.29 -4.79 -10.63
CA VAL A 151 8.97 -3.52 -11.30
C VAL A 151 10.08 -2.48 -11.13
N SER A 152 10.54 -2.26 -9.91
CA SER A 152 11.59 -1.28 -9.61
C SER A 152 12.97 -1.73 -10.06
N GLN A 153 13.22 -3.04 -10.14
CA GLN A 153 14.53 -3.68 -10.31
C GLN A 153 15.53 -3.31 -9.18
N ILE A 154 14.99 -2.93 -8.02
CA ILE A 154 15.77 -2.57 -6.84
C ILE A 154 15.33 -3.46 -5.68
N PRO A 155 16.15 -4.43 -5.28
CA PRO A 155 15.91 -5.21 -4.07
C PRO A 155 16.19 -4.36 -2.83
N ILE A 156 15.47 -4.64 -1.74
CA ILE A 156 15.72 -4.09 -0.42
C ILE A 156 16.35 -5.21 0.42
N SER A 157 17.59 -5.04 0.81
CA SER A 157 18.33 -6.04 1.58
C SER A 157 17.98 -5.99 3.07
N HIS A 158 18.15 -7.09 3.78
CA HIS A 158 18.02 -7.13 5.25
C HIS A 158 19.03 -6.22 5.94
N ASN A 159 20.25 -6.11 5.41
CA ASN A 159 21.27 -5.20 5.94
C ASN A 159 20.83 -3.72 5.86
N LEU A 160 20.20 -3.34 4.76
CA LEU A 160 19.63 -1.99 4.61
C LEU A 160 18.51 -1.75 5.64
N ILE A 161 17.59 -2.72 5.81
CA ILE A 161 16.49 -2.63 6.78
C ILE A 161 17.06 -2.49 8.20
N GLU A 162 17.99 -3.35 8.60
CA GLU A 162 18.63 -3.32 9.92
C GLU A 162 19.27 -1.95 10.20
N ARG A 163 20.03 -1.43 9.24
CA ARG A 163 20.68 -0.12 9.35
C ARG A 163 19.68 1.02 9.48
N LEU A 164 18.60 0.99 8.70
CA LEU A 164 17.53 1.98 8.77
C LEU A 164 16.80 1.92 10.11
N LEU A 165 16.45 0.73 10.60
CA LEU A 165 15.80 0.54 11.90
C LEU A 165 16.68 1.00 13.05
N LYS A 166 17.99 0.74 12.99
CA LYS A 166 18.94 1.20 14.02
C LYS A 166 18.99 2.73 14.15
N ASN A 167 18.89 3.44 13.02
CA ASN A 167 19.04 4.91 13.02
C ASN A 167 17.68 5.65 13.08
N TYR A 168 16.58 5.00 12.64
CA TYR A 168 15.24 5.60 12.55
C TYR A 168 14.15 4.64 13.05
N PRO A 169 14.26 4.11 14.30
CA PRO A 169 13.43 3.00 14.79
C PRO A 169 11.92 3.32 14.85
N ASN A 170 11.56 4.59 15.00
CA ASN A 170 10.16 5.01 15.08
C ASN A 170 9.59 5.47 13.74
N THR A 171 10.46 5.80 12.78
CA THR A 171 10.08 6.35 11.48
C THR A 171 10.00 5.26 10.42
N ILE A 172 10.95 4.32 10.41
CA ILE A 172 10.87 3.13 9.56
C ILE A 172 9.91 2.14 10.21
N ALA A 173 8.67 2.19 9.78
CA ALA A 173 7.58 1.47 10.44
C ALA A 173 7.37 0.05 9.92
N GLY A 174 7.77 -0.21 8.67
CA GLY A 174 7.58 -1.53 8.07
C GLY A 174 7.94 -1.58 6.59
N ILE A 175 7.47 -2.64 5.94
CA ILE A 175 7.69 -2.92 4.52
C ILE A 175 6.45 -3.54 3.90
N LYS A 176 6.11 -3.10 2.68
CA LYS A 176 5.25 -3.86 1.76
C LYS A 176 6.14 -4.68 0.86
N ASP A 177 6.08 -6.01 0.97
CA ASP A 177 6.86 -6.91 0.12
C ASP A 177 6.00 -7.48 -1.02
N SER A 178 6.29 -7.03 -2.24
CA SER A 178 5.73 -7.51 -3.51
C SER A 178 6.74 -8.30 -4.33
N GLY A 179 7.81 -8.80 -3.69
CA GLY A 179 8.85 -9.61 -4.35
C GLY A 179 8.41 -11.01 -4.75
N GLY A 180 7.33 -11.54 -4.12
CA GLY A 180 6.80 -12.87 -4.42
C GLY A 180 7.50 -14.01 -3.68
N ASP A 181 8.48 -13.71 -2.84
CA ASP A 181 9.19 -14.68 -1.99
C ASP A 181 8.63 -14.67 -0.56
N VAL A 182 7.81 -15.67 -0.24
CA VAL A 182 7.25 -15.80 1.10
C VAL A 182 8.32 -16.03 2.15
N SER A 183 9.42 -16.73 1.83
CA SER A 183 10.50 -17.01 2.78
C SER A 183 11.19 -15.72 3.22
N ASN A 184 11.35 -14.76 2.29
CA ASN A 184 11.84 -13.42 2.62
C ASN A 184 10.90 -12.68 3.58
N MET A 185 9.59 -12.71 3.33
CA MET A 185 8.59 -12.07 4.19
C MET A 185 8.60 -12.66 5.61
N LEU A 186 8.60 -14.00 5.71
CA LEU A 186 8.63 -14.71 7.00
C LEU A 186 9.93 -14.44 7.77
N SER A 187 11.06 -14.37 7.07
CA SER A 187 12.34 -14.03 7.70
C SER A 187 12.39 -12.62 8.24
N MET A 188 11.78 -11.64 7.54
CA MET A 188 11.65 -10.27 8.05
C MET A 188 10.76 -10.21 9.29
N CYS A 189 9.62 -10.92 9.31
CA CYS A 189 8.77 -11.02 10.50
C CYS A 189 9.51 -11.56 11.72
N LYS A 190 10.43 -12.50 11.50
CA LYS A 190 11.21 -13.15 12.57
C LYS A 190 12.38 -12.29 13.05
N ASN A 191 13.04 -11.56 12.13
CA ASN A 191 14.34 -10.94 12.40
C ASN A 191 14.23 -9.50 12.84
N PHE A 192 13.10 -8.82 12.58
CA PHE A 192 12.96 -7.39 12.88
C PHE A 192 11.77 -7.13 13.82
N ASP A 193 12.08 -6.74 15.05
CA ASP A 193 11.09 -6.34 16.04
C ASP A 193 10.45 -4.99 15.67
N ASN A 194 9.16 -4.81 16.00
CA ASN A 194 8.40 -3.58 15.74
C ASN A 194 8.37 -3.13 14.28
N PHE A 195 8.64 -4.03 13.36
CA PHE A 195 8.67 -3.80 11.92
C PHE A 195 7.49 -4.50 11.25
N ASP A 196 6.57 -3.71 10.69
CA ASP A 196 5.35 -4.22 10.10
C ASP A 196 5.61 -4.78 8.69
N VAL A 197 5.47 -6.10 8.52
CA VAL A 197 5.59 -6.75 7.20
C VAL A 197 4.21 -6.94 6.61
N TYR A 198 3.98 -6.36 5.43
CA TYR A 198 2.76 -6.54 4.64
C TYR A 198 3.05 -7.37 3.40
N ALA A 199 2.30 -8.45 3.22
CA ALA A 199 2.31 -9.20 1.97
C ALA A 199 1.73 -8.34 0.83
N GLY A 200 2.44 -8.26 -0.31
CA GLY A 200 1.97 -7.57 -1.51
C GLY A 200 0.95 -8.39 -2.32
N SER A 201 0.69 -9.62 -1.88
CA SER A 201 -0.26 -10.57 -2.49
C SER A 201 -1.08 -11.25 -1.41
N GLU A 202 -2.38 -11.39 -1.64
CA GLU A 202 -3.28 -12.14 -0.75
C GLU A 202 -2.87 -13.60 -0.58
N THR A 203 -2.17 -14.18 -1.54
CA THR A 203 -1.65 -15.57 -1.45
C THR A 203 -0.82 -15.78 -0.19
N PHE A 204 -0.08 -14.76 0.24
CA PHE A 204 0.81 -14.82 1.40
C PHE A 204 0.22 -14.16 2.66
N PHE A 205 -1.07 -13.77 2.63
CA PHE A 205 -1.68 -13.02 3.72
C PHE A 205 -1.68 -13.80 5.03
N LEU A 206 -2.29 -14.99 5.05
CA LEU A 206 -2.35 -15.82 6.25
C LEU A 206 -0.94 -16.25 6.73
N PRO A 207 -0.03 -16.77 5.88
CA PRO A 207 1.34 -17.08 6.31
C PRO A 207 2.07 -15.90 6.96
N VAL A 208 1.94 -14.70 6.43
CA VAL A 208 2.55 -13.50 7.02
C VAL A 208 1.93 -13.15 8.37
N LEU A 209 0.60 -13.24 8.52
CA LEU A 209 -0.08 -13.04 9.80
C LEU A 209 0.36 -14.06 10.86
N GLU A 210 0.47 -15.34 10.50
CA GLU A 210 0.91 -16.42 11.38
C GLU A 210 2.36 -16.23 11.86
N ALA A 211 3.20 -15.61 11.02
CA ALA A 211 4.57 -15.24 11.37
C ALA A 211 4.68 -13.93 12.19
N GLY A 212 3.57 -13.30 12.56
CA GLY A 212 3.55 -12.05 13.32
C GLY A 212 3.59 -10.78 12.46
N GLY A 213 3.47 -10.90 11.13
CA GLY A 213 3.41 -9.74 10.24
C GLY A 213 2.14 -8.91 10.41
N ALA A 214 2.11 -7.74 9.79
CA ALA A 214 1.07 -6.74 9.97
C ALA A 214 -0.19 -7.01 9.13
N GLY A 215 -0.05 -7.66 7.96
CA GLY A 215 -1.19 -7.88 7.09
C GLY A 215 -0.86 -7.99 5.60
N THR A 216 -1.74 -7.46 4.78
CA THR A 216 -1.54 -7.38 3.32
C THR A 216 -1.84 -5.99 2.77
N ILE A 217 -1.15 -5.60 1.70
CA ILE A 217 -1.47 -4.42 0.88
C ILE A 217 -1.59 -4.90 -0.57
N THR A 218 -2.80 -5.16 -1.03
CA THR A 218 -3.04 -5.89 -2.26
C THR A 218 -3.75 -5.10 -3.35
N ALA A 219 -3.47 -5.43 -4.61
CA ALA A 219 -4.14 -4.85 -5.78
C ALA A 219 -5.54 -5.42 -5.98
N THR A 220 -5.68 -6.75 -5.90
CA THR A 220 -6.95 -7.45 -6.15
C THR A 220 -8.01 -7.19 -5.08
N GLY A 221 -7.61 -6.61 -3.92
CA GLY A 221 -8.53 -6.05 -2.93
C GLY A 221 -9.53 -5.03 -3.49
N ASN A 222 -9.26 -4.41 -4.64
CA ASN A 222 -10.25 -3.58 -5.33
C ASN A 222 -11.51 -4.36 -5.76
N ILE A 223 -11.44 -5.68 -5.80
CA ILE A 223 -12.56 -6.60 -6.09
C ILE A 223 -12.85 -7.51 -4.90
N THR A 224 -11.80 -7.98 -4.21
CA THR A 224 -11.88 -9.02 -3.16
C THR A 224 -11.87 -8.45 -1.73
N ALA A 225 -12.03 -7.13 -1.55
CA ALA A 225 -11.91 -6.45 -0.24
C ALA A 225 -12.65 -7.18 0.89
N LYS A 226 -13.91 -7.57 0.66
CA LYS A 226 -14.72 -8.28 1.67
C LYS A 226 -14.07 -9.59 2.11
N ASN A 227 -13.51 -10.35 1.16
CA ASN A 227 -12.89 -11.64 1.46
C ASN A 227 -11.54 -11.45 2.19
N CYS A 228 -10.77 -10.40 1.86
CA CYS A 228 -9.59 -10.01 2.64
C CYS A 228 -9.97 -9.69 4.10
N SER A 229 -11.02 -8.90 4.32
CA SER A 229 -11.55 -8.62 5.66
C SER A 229 -11.96 -9.89 6.41
N LEU A 230 -12.63 -10.83 5.74
CA LEU A 230 -13.04 -12.10 6.35
C LEU A 230 -11.85 -12.94 6.81
N VAL A 231 -10.79 -13.05 6.01
CA VAL A 231 -9.55 -13.77 6.40
C VAL A 231 -8.94 -13.13 7.64
N TYR A 232 -8.78 -11.79 7.65
CA TYR A 232 -8.21 -11.10 8.81
C TYR A 232 -9.03 -11.28 10.09
N LYS A 233 -10.34 -11.11 10.01
CA LYS A 233 -11.24 -11.31 11.15
C LYS A 233 -11.22 -12.76 11.68
N ALA A 234 -11.20 -13.74 10.76
CA ALA A 234 -11.10 -15.14 11.12
C ALA A 234 -9.76 -15.45 11.82
N PHE A 235 -8.66 -14.90 11.32
CA PHE A 235 -7.34 -15.02 11.98
C PHE A 235 -7.37 -14.40 13.38
N ARG A 236 -7.86 -13.17 13.53
CA ARG A 236 -7.94 -12.46 14.81
C ARG A 236 -8.81 -13.17 15.85
N SER A 237 -9.89 -13.78 15.40
CA SER A 237 -10.81 -14.54 16.26
C SER A 237 -10.41 -16.01 16.46
N LYS A 238 -9.27 -16.44 15.90
CA LYS A 238 -8.82 -17.85 15.91
C LYS A 238 -9.87 -18.82 15.37
N ASN A 239 -10.60 -18.39 14.32
CA ASN A 239 -11.62 -19.21 13.69
C ASN A 239 -10.98 -20.39 12.95
N PRO A 240 -11.41 -21.65 13.18
CA PRO A 240 -10.82 -22.82 12.52
C PRO A 240 -10.96 -22.81 10.99
N ASN A 241 -11.91 -22.05 10.44
CA ASN A 241 -12.13 -21.93 9.01
C ASN A 241 -11.19 -20.93 8.32
N VAL A 242 -10.25 -20.30 9.02
CA VAL A 242 -9.37 -19.26 8.45
C VAL A 242 -8.61 -19.76 7.24
N LYS A 243 -8.15 -21.03 7.25
CA LYS A 243 -7.44 -21.61 6.11
C LYS A 243 -8.34 -21.75 4.87
N ALA A 244 -9.57 -22.22 5.05
CA ALA A 244 -10.53 -22.33 3.94
C ALA A 244 -10.89 -20.96 3.34
N LEU A 245 -10.98 -19.91 4.17
CA LEU A 245 -11.18 -18.54 3.72
C LEU A 245 -9.96 -18.03 2.94
N GLN A 246 -8.75 -18.35 3.41
CA GLN A 246 -7.51 -18.00 2.71
C GLN A 246 -7.42 -18.73 1.36
N ASP A 247 -7.71 -20.02 1.31
CA ASP A 247 -7.66 -20.82 0.07
C ASP A 247 -8.65 -20.25 -0.98
N ASN A 248 -9.85 -19.88 -0.56
CA ASN A 248 -10.83 -19.20 -1.43
C ASN A 248 -10.30 -17.85 -1.93
N LEU A 249 -9.73 -17.03 -1.06
CA LEU A 249 -9.15 -15.73 -1.43
C LEU A 249 -8.00 -15.90 -2.43
N THR A 250 -7.13 -16.88 -2.22
CA THR A 250 -6.04 -17.23 -3.15
C THR A 250 -6.58 -17.61 -4.53
N GLY A 251 -7.60 -18.48 -4.59
CA GLY A 251 -8.22 -18.86 -5.86
C GLY A 251 -8.86 -17.67 -6.60
N GLN A 252 -9.49 -16.74 -5.88
CA GLN A 252 -10.02 -15.51 -6.48
C GLN A 252 -8.91 -14.63 -7.06
N ARG A 253 -7.80 -14.47 -6.33
CA ARG A 253 -6.65 -13.73 -6.85
C ARG A 253 -6.09 -14.35 -8.11
N GLU A 254 -5.93 -15.67 -8.17
CA GLU A 254 -5.45 -16.38 -9.36
C GLU A 254 -6.37 -16.17 -10.56
N MET A 255 -7.68 -16.25 -10.36
CA MET A 255 -8.67 -15.94 -11.40
C MET A 255 -8.54 -14.50 -11.91
N LEU A 256 -8.44 -13.52 -11.01
CA LEU A 256 -8.27 -12.11 -11.38
C LEU A 256 -6.94 -11.86 -12.08
N GLN A 257 -5.85 -12.49 -11.64
CA GLN A 257 -4.55 -12.40 -12.30
C GLN A 257 -4.60 -12.94 -13.73
N LYS A 258 -5.26 -14.06 -13.93
CA LYS A 258 -5.48 -14.65 -15.26
C LYS A 258 -6.36 -13.74 -16.13
N ALA A 259 -7.42 -13.17 -15.56
CA ALA A 259 -8.32 -12.25 -16.27
C ALA A 259 -7.62 -10.95 -16.69
N CYS A 260 -6.76 -10.38 -15.82
CA CYS A 260 -5.97 -9.20 -16.14
C CYS A 260 -4.92 -9.47 -17.23
N GLY A 261 -4.41 -10.70 -17.34
CA GLY A 261 -3.45 -11.08 -18.39
C GLY A 261 -2.21 -10.21 -18.46
N SER A 262 -1.74 -9.92 -19.67
CA SER A 262 -0.52 -9.13 -19.92
C SER A 262 -0.68 -7.63 -19.69
N VAL A 263 -1.92 -7.11 -19.59
CA VAL A 263 -2.16 -5.68 -19.35
C VAL A 263 -1.89 -5.26 -17.88
N GLY A 264 -1.68 -6.25 -17.00
CA GLY A 264 -1.38 -6.03 -15.58
C GLY A 264 -2.58 -5.62 -14.73
N PHE A 265 -2.35 -5.53 -13.43
CA PHE A 265 -3.44 -5.31 -12.47
C PHE A 265 -4.11 -3.94 -12.59
N SER A 266 -3.38 -2.86 -12.86
CA SER A 266 -4.00 -1.53 -12.91
C SER A 266 -5.11 -1.45 -13.97
N CYS A 267 -4.77 -1.71 -15.22
CA CYS A 267 -5.75 -1.65 -16.33
C CYS A 267 -6.74 -2.83 -16.28
N GLY A 268 -6.27 -4.05 -15.98
CA GLY A 268 -7.13 -5.24 -15.93
C GLY A 268 -8.20 -5.15 -14.84
N LEU A 269 -7.86 -4.68 -13.65
CA LEU A 269 -8.83 -4.50 -12.57
C LEU A 269 -9.81 -3.35 -12.86
N LYS A 270 -9.38 -2.29 -13.55
CA LYS A 270 -10.27 -1.22 -14.01
C LYS A 270 -11.31 -1.73 -15.00
N GLU A 271 -10.91 -2.59 -15.96
CA GLU A 271 -11.83 -3.22 -16.90
C GLU A 271 -12.87 -4.10 -16.18
N ILE A 272 -12.42 -4.90 -15.20
CA ILE A 272 -13.31 -5.73 -14.39
C ILE A 272 -14.27 -4.84 -13.58
N LEU A 273 -13.76 -3.79 -12.94
CA LEU A 273 -14.56 -2.87 -12.13
C LEU A 273 -15.57 -2.12 -12.98
N SER A 274 -15.18 -1.68 -14.20
CA SER A 274 -16.07 -1.10 -15.20
C SER A 274 -17.25 -2.03 -15.52
N SER A 275 -16.94 -3.29 -15.80
CA SER A 275 -17.95 -4.31 -16.12
C SER A 275 -18.87 -4.60 -14.95
N LEU A 276 -18.35 -4.73 -13.72
CA LEU A 276 -19.13 -4.99 -12.51
C LEU A 276 -20.07 -3.84 -12.17
N ASN A 277 -19.66 -2.60 -12.38
CA ASN A 277 -20.41 -1.41 -12.03
C ASN A 277 -21.22 -0.87 -13.21
N ASN A 278 -21.10 -1.44 -14.41
CA ASN A 278 -21.63 -0.90 -15.66
C ASN A 278 -21.25 0.58 -15.86
N ASP A 279 -19.96 0.90 -15.65
CA ASP A 279 -19.43 2.27 -15.66
C ASP A 279 -18.11 2.35 -16.44
N ASP A 280 -18.19 2.75 -17.71
CA ASP A 280 -17.07 2.84 -18.63
C ASP A 280 -15.98 3.86 -18.21
N ALA A 281 -16.28 4.77 -17.29
CA ALA A 281 -15.31 5.74 -16.82
C ALA A 281 -14.13 5.07 -16.06
N TRP A 282 -14.28 3.82 -15.60
CA TRP A 282 -13.18 3.07 -15.00
C TRP A 282 -12.14 2.58 -16.01
N ARG A 283 -12.46 2.47 -17.32
CA ARG A 283 -11.53 1.94 -18.33
C ARG A 283 -10.35 2.83 -18.66
N ILE A 284 -10.35 4.08 -18.17
CA ILE A 284 -9.32 5.07 -18.53
C ILE A 284 -8.07 4.82 -17.66
N CYS A 285 -6.93 4.55 -18.33
CA CYS A 285 -5.59 4.42 -17.74
C CYS A 285 -4.68 5.57 -18.22
N ARG A 286 -3.63 5.88 -17.48
CA ARG A 286 -2.60 6.88 -17.84
C ARG A 286 -1.29 6.26 -18.26
#